data_864c4b31d855bb290023d67dfa13a720
#
_entry.id   864c4b31d855bb290023d67dfa13a720
#
_cell.length_a   1.000
_cell.length_b   1.000
_cell.length_c   1.000
_cell.angle_alpha   90.00
_cell.angle_beta   90.00
_cell.angle_gamma   90.00
#
_symmetry.space_group_name_H-M   'P 1'
#
loop_
_entity.id
_entity.type
_entity.pdbx_description
1 polymer ?
#
loop_
_entity_poly.entity_id
_entity_poly.type
_entity_poly.pdbx_seq_one_letter_code
_entity_poly.pdbx_strand_id
1 'polypeptide(L)'
;MHFYLNKRKAIFAGVFILLLHSFDEGSLLADAPLVAGYERLKQDDQSTSIERGELLLGELNCTSCHEADASITARIWPRTAPDLSTAGARLTPHYLQSYLSDPQSKKSGVTMPNIFHASEAAAKDGAIDFLVHFLAAQGGGLKPNRMGGSDSLVEQGRKLFHGIGCVACHGPE
;
A
#
# COMPACT_ATOMS: atom_id res chain seq x y z
N MET A 1 20.74 50.38 43.18
CA MET A 1 21.42 49.68 42.03
C MET A 1 20.89 48.24 41.92
N HIS A 2 19.56 48.05 41.68
CA HIS A 2 18.92 46.72 41.67
C HIS A 2 17.74 46.63 40.69
N PHE A 3 17.76 47.31 39.57
CA PHE A 3 16.62 47.31 38.62
C PHE A 3 16.96 46.82 37.18
N TYR A 4 18.18 46.31 36.91
CA TYR A 4 18.61 45.98 35.54
C TYR A 4 18.74 44.48 35.21
N LEU A 5 18.47 43.58 36.17
CA LEU A 5 18.69 42.14 35.92
C LEU A 5 17.43 41.34 35.48
N ASN A 6 16.25 41.96 35.45
CA ASN A 6 15.03 41.21 35.23
C ASN A 6 14.48 41.24 33.79
N LYS A 7 15.00 42.10 32.90
CA LYS A 7 14.54 42.18 31.52
C LYS A 7 15.19 41.17 30.55
N ARG A 8 16.36 40.63 30.91
CA ARG A 8 17.06 39.67 30.02
C ARG A 8 16.50 38.23 30.15
N LYS A 9 15.92 37.85 31.29
CA LYS A 9 15.34 36.52 31.47
C LYS A 9 13.97 36.33 30.79
N ALA A 10 13.20 37.40 30.62
CA ALA A 10 11.90 37.36 29.96
C ALA A 10 12.00 37.20 28.42
N ILE A 11 13.07 37.70 27.80
CA ILE A 11 13.29 37.62 26.36
C ILE A 11 13.71 36.20 25.92
N PHE A 12 14.50 35.51 26.76
CA PHE A 12 14.90 34.12 26.47
C PHE A 12 13.78 33.12 26.63
N ALA A 13 12.84 33.34 27.55
CA ALA A 13 11.66 32.46 27.71
C ALA A 13 10.68 32.58 26.54
N GLY A 14 10.50 33.77 25.98
CA GLY A 14 9.61 34.00 24.83
C GLY A 14 10.12 33.40 23.53
N VAL A 15 11.45 33.42 23.29
CA VAL A 15 12.04 32.83 22.07
C VAL A 15 12.05 31.30 22.13
N PHE A 16 12.18 30.70 23.31
CA PHE A 16 12.13 29.23 23.46
C PHE A 16 10.73 28.65 23.27
N ILE A 17 9.68 29.41 23.64
CA ILE A 17 8.28 28.97 23.41
C ILE A 17 7.88 29.08 21.94
N LEU A 18 8.45 30.05 21.18
CA LEU A 18 8.18 30.20 19.75
C LEU A 18 8.86 29.14 18.87
N LEU A 19 9.93 28.51 19.35
CA LEU A 19 10.63 27.44 18.63
C LEU A 19 9.97 26.05 18.79
N LEU A 20 9.04 25.88 19.73
CA LEU A 20 8.32 24.62 19.94
C LEU A 20 7.04 24.46 19.10
N HIS A 21 6.65 25.47 18.33
CA HIS A 21 5.42 25.43 17.52
C HIS A 21 5.67 25.22 16.03
N SER A 22 6.86 24.83 15.63
CA SER A 22 7.19 24.53 14.23
C SER A 22 7.43 23.02 13.99
N PHE A 23 6.82 22.16 14.78
CA PHE A 23 6.56 20.81 14.28
C PHE A 23 5.33 20.93 13.38
N ASP A 24 5.58 21.27 12.13
CA ASP A 24 4.69 20.98 11.04
C ASP A 24 4.45 19.45 11.10
N GLU A 25 3.34 19.05 11.71
CA GLU A 25 2.79 17.73 11.51
C GLU A 25 2.43 17.66 10.03
N GLY A 26 3.45 17.44 9.20
CA GLY A 26 3.26 16.97 7.85
C GLY A 26 2.44 15.70 7.96
N SER A 27 1.12 15.87 7.84
CA SER A 27 0.18 14.77 7.77
C SER A 27 0.69 13.85 6.68
N LEU A 28 1.28 12.72 7.08
CA LEU A 28 1.52 11.58 6.22
C LEU A 28 0.14 11.02 5.87
N LEU A 29 -0.60 11.78 5.08
CA LEU A 29 -1.78 11.26 4.41
C LEU A 29 -1.24 10.22 3.44
N ALA A 30 -1.28 8.96 3.84
CA ALA A 30 -1.18 7.88 2.90
C ALA A 30 -2.18 8.18 1.80
N ASP A 31 -1.71 8.25 0.55
CA ASP A 31 -2.56 8.57 -0.59
C ASP A 31 -3.62 7.47 -0.68
N ALA A 32 -4.84 7.82 -0.32
CA ALA A 32 -5.93 6.84 -0.25
C ALA A 32 -6.22 6.32 -1.66
N PRO A 33 -6.57 5.04 -1.82
CA PRO A 33 -6.93 4.50 -3.11
C PRO A 33 -8.13 5.27 -3.69
N LEU A 34 -8.02 5.69 -4.96
CA LEU A 34 -9.08 6.39 -5.65
C LEU A 34 -10.11 5.38 -6.17
N VAL A 35 -11.30 5.39 -5.57
CA VAL A 35 -12.44 4.57 -6.02
C VAL A 35 -13.44 5.47 -6.74
N ALA A 36 -13.34 5.55 -8.07
CA ALA A 36 -14.14 6.45 -8.89
C ALA A 36 -15.65 6.24 -8.73
N GLY A 37 -16.11 5.02 -8.50
CA GLY A 37 -17.50 4.70 -8.20
C GLY A 37 -17.97 5.33 -6.89
N TYR A 38 -17.12 5.30 -5.86
CA TYR A 38 -17.40 5.90 -4.56
C TYR A 38 -17.53 7.42 -4.66
N GLU A 39 -16.65 8.10 -5.39
CA GLU A 39 -16.71 9.54 -5.56
C GLU A 39 -17.98 9.99 -6.28
N ARG A 40 -18.49 9.19 -7.23
CA ARG A 40 -19.78 9.45 -7.88
C ARG A 40 -20.97 9.24 -6.94
N LEU A 41 -20.99 8.14 -6.18
CA LEU A 41 -22.06 7.88 -5.21
C LEU A 41 -22.06 8.87 -4.05
N LYS A 42 -20.89 9.39 -3.67
CA LYS A 42 -20.78 10.42 -2.63
C LYS A 42 -21.45 11.73 -3.02
N GLN A 43 -21.51 12.02 -4.31
CA GLN A 43 -22.18 13.22 -4.86
C GLN A 43 -23.67 13.00 -5.07
N ASP A 44 -24.17 11.77 -4.99
CA ASP A 44 -25.59 11.44 -5.11
C ASP A 44 -26.24 11.47 -3.72
N ASP A 45 -27.09 12.49 -3.50
CA ASP A 45 -27.82 12.68 -2.25
C ASP A 45 -28.79 11.53 -1.92
N GLN A 46 -29.15 10.71 -2.89
CA GLN A 46 -30.03 9.55 -2.71
C GLN A 46 -29.27 8.29 -2.29
N SER A 47 -27.95 8.24 -2.46
CA SER A 47 -27.16 7.08 -2.08
C SER A 47 -27.02 6.97 -0.56
N THR A 48 -27.25 5.78 -0.02
CA THR A 48 -27.10 5.49 1.40
C THR A 48 -25.64 5.23 1.79
N SER A 49 -25.32 5.39 3.08
CA SER A 49 -23.99 5.03 3.60
C SER A 49 -23.72 3.53 3.45
N ILE A 50 -24.78 2.68 3.45
CA ILE A 50 -24.67 1.24 3.26
C ILE A 50 -24.22 0.93 1.82
N GLU A 51 -24.89 1.48 0.82
CA GLU A 51 -24.54 1.28 -0.60
C GLU A 51 -23.11 1.74 -0.91
N ARG A 52 -22.70 2.88 -0.34
CA ARG A 52 -21.32 3.36 -0.46
C ARG A 52 -20.33 2.43 0.20
N GLY A 53 -20.67 1.86 1.36
CA GLY A 53 -19.84 0.85 2.05
C GLY A 53 -19.72 -0.46 1.26
N GLU A 54 -20.83 -0.95 0.70
CA GLU A 54 -20.85 -2.16 -0.14
C GLU A 54 -20.01 -1.99 -1.40
N LEU A 55 -20.09 -0.82 -2.05
CA LEU A 55 -19.22 -0.50 -3.19
C LEU A 55 -17.74 -0.56 -2.80
N LEU A 56 -17.35 0.04 -1.66
CA LEU A 56 -15.96 0.02 -1.20
C LEU A 56 -15.48 -1.40 -0.89
N LEU A 57 -16.31 -2.22 -0.24
CA LEU A 57 -15.98 -3.63 0.03
C LEU A 57 -15.66 -4.41 -1.26
N GLY A 58 -16.41 -4.15 -2.33
CA GLY A 58 -16.18 -4.76 -3.64
C GLY A 58 -14.94 -4.20 -4.35
N GLU A 59 -14.82 -2.88 -4.45
CA GLU A 59 -13.72 -2.22 -5.17
C GLU A 59 -12.34 -2.43 -4.51
N LEU A 60 -12.31 -2.50 -3.18
CA LEU A 60 -11.09 -2.79 -2.41
C LEU A 60 -10.88 -4.30 -2.19
N ASN A 61 -11.83 -5.12 -2.65
CA ASN A 61 -11.77 -6.59 -2.59
C ASN A 61 -11.56 -7.14 -1.17
N CYS A 62 -12.17 -6.51 -0.16
CA CYS A 62 -11.97 -6.85 1.25
C CYS A 62 -12.36 -8.30 1.58
N THR A 63 -13.39 -8.82 0.90
CA THR A 63 -13.92 -10.18 1.12
C THR A 63 -13.03 -11.30 0.60
N SER A 64 -11.94 -10.98 -0.12
CA SER A 64 -10.93 -11.98 -0.49
C SER A 64 -10.08 -12.44 0.71
N CYS A 65 -10.00 -11.62 1.77
CA CYS A 65 -9.24 -11.94 2.98
C CYS A 65 -10.11 -12.00 4.25
N HIS A 66 -11.24 -11.27 4.26
CA HIS A 66 -12.15 -11.19 5.40
C HIS A 66 -13.45 -11.94 5.10
N GLU A 67 -13.85 -12.82 6.00
CA GLU A 67 -15.16 -13.47 5.91
C GLU A 67 -16.28 -12.44 6.04
N ALA A 68 -17.30 -12.55 5.20
CA ALA A 68 -18.49 -11.74 5.26
C ALA A 68 -19.73 -12.62 5.20
N ASP A 69 -20.81 -12.14 5.82
CA ASP A 69 -22.11 -12.81 5.78
C ASP A 69 -22.58 -13.01 4.33
N ALA A 70 -23.31 -14.11 4.09
CA ALA A 70 -23.83 -14.45 2.76
C ALA A 70 -24.74 -13.36 2.18
N SER A 71 -25.45 -12.64 3.03
CA SER A 71 -26.30 -11.51 2.61
C SER A 71 -25.49 -10.31 2.12
N ILE A 72 -24.29 -10.12 2.63
CA ILE A 72 -23.34 -9.08 2.18
C ILE A 72 -22.68 -9.52 0.88
N THR A 73 -22.11 -10.74 0.85
CA THR A 73 -21.42 -11.27 -0.33
C THR A 73 -22.29 -11.36 -1.57
N ALA A 74 -23.59 -11.57 -1.41
CA ALA A 74 -24.54 -11.58 -2.52
C ALA A 74 -24.76 -10.21 -3.18
N ARG A 75 -24.42 -9.12 -2.50
CA ARG A 75 -24.58 -7.74 -2.99
C ARG A 75 -23.27 -7.09 -3.44
N ILE A 76 -22.12 -7.69 -3.09
CA ILE A 76 -20.81 -7.16 -3.43
C ILE A 76 -20.37 -7.69 -4.80
N TRP A 77 -19.84 -6.81 -5.63
CA TRP A 77 -19.17 -7.15 -6.89
C TRP A 77 -17.66 -7.04 -6.70
N PRO A 78 -16.96 -8.14 -6.37
CA PRO A 78 -15.53 -8.07 -6.11
C PRO A 78 -14.76 -7.74 -7.39
N ARG A 79 -13.77 -6.88 -7.26
CA ARG A 79 -12.85 -6.58 -8.36
C ARG A 79 -11.85 -7.72 -8.54
N THR A 80 -11.72 -8.17 -9.77
CA THR A 80 -10.68 -9.15 -10.11
C THR A 80 -9.31 -8.47 -10.15
N ALA A 81 -8.35 -8.99 -9.40
CA ALA A 81 -6.97 -8.56 -9.48
C ALA A 81 -6.33 -9.05 -10.80
N PRO A 82 -5.30 -8.34 -11.31
CA PRO A 82 -4.58 -8.78 -12.51
C PRO A 82 -3.93 -10.15 -12.33
N ASP A 83 -4.00 -10.97 -13.38
CA ASP A 83 -3.23 -12.21 -13.47
C ASP A 83 -1.73 -11.89 -13.49
N LEU A 84 -0.97 -12.55 -12.62
CA LEU A 84 0.47 -12.38 -12.45
C LEU A 84 1.32 -13.47 -13.11
N SER A 85 0.71 -14.48 -13.74
CA SER A 85 1.38 -15.61 -14.41
C SER A 85 2.41 -15.18 -15.45
N THR A 86 2.28 -13.98 -16.01
CA THR A 86 3.20 -13.41 -17.00
C THR A 86 3.89 -12.13 -16.53
N ALA A 87 3.93 -11.89 -15.22
CA ALA A 87 4.47 -10.64 -14.65
C ALA A 87 5.93 -10.40 -15.08
N GLY A 88 6.78 -11.43 -15.01
CA GLY A 88 8.19 -11.34 -15.40
C GLY A 88 8.44 -11.14 -16.89
N ALA A 89 7.47 -11.44 -17.75
CA ALA A 89 7.56 -11.15 -19.19
C ALA A 89 7.19 -9.69 -19.53
N ARG A 90 6.51 -8.98 -18.61
CA ARG A 90 5.96 -7.64 -18.84
C ARG A 90 6.58 -6.55 -17.99
N LEU A 91 7.08 -6.89 -16.80
CA LEU A 91 7.55 -5.95 -15.79
C LEU A 91 9.02 -6.16 -15.47
N THR A 92 9.76 -5.08 -15.32
CA THR A 92 11.16 -5.16 -14.87
C THR A 92 11.22 -5.44 -13.37
N PRO A 93 12.27 -6.14 -12.87
CA PRO A 93 12.47 -6.33 -11.43
C PRO A 93 12.49 -5.02 -10.64
N HIS A 94 13.10 -3.98 -11.17
CA HIS A 94 13.13 -2.66 -10.55
C HIS A 94 11.73 -2.05 -10.40
N TYR A 95 10.86 -2.21 -11.42
CA TYR A 95 9.47 -1.75 -11.31
C TYR A 95 8.72 -2.56 -10.25
N LEU A 96 8.84 -3.89 -10.26
CA LEU A 96 8.22 -4.76 -9.27
C LEU A 96 8.63 -4.37 -7.83
N GLN A 97 9.93 -4.17 -7.59
CA GLN A 97 10.47 -3.75 -6.30
C GLN A 97 9.85 -2.43 -5.82
N SER A 98 9.86 -1.42 -6.68
CA SER A 98 9.34 -0.12 -6.32
C SER A 98 7.82 -0.11 -6.15
N TYR A 99 7.09 -0.91 -6.93
CA TYR A 99 5.65 -1.03 -6.83
C TYR A 99 5.20 -1.78 -5.56
N LEU A 100 5.87 -2.89 -5.21
CA LEU A 100 5.59 -3.64 -3.98
C LEU A 100 5.95 -2.85 -2.72
N SER A 101 6.97 -1.98 -2.79
CA SER A 101 7.35 -1.13 -1.67
C SER A 101 6.30 -0.08 -1.32
N ASP A 102 5.68 0.53 -2.33
CA ASP A 102 4.64 1.53 -2.16
C ASP A 102 3.78 1.64 -3.45
N PRO A 103 2.70 0.84 -3.55
CA PRO A 103 1.85 0.82 -4.73
C PRO A 103 1.23 2.18 -5.06
N GLN A 104 0.77 2.92 -4.03
CA GLN A 104 0.07 4.19 -4.19
C GLN A 104 0.99 5.30 -4.70
N SER A 105 2.24 5.36 -4.24
CA SER A 105 3.22 6.33 -4.74
C SER A 105 3.63 6.08 -6.19
N LYS A 106 3.60 4.81 -6.63
CA LYS A 106 3.97 4.44 -8.01
C LYS A 106 2.85 4.61 -9.01
N LYS A 107 1.62 4.44 -8.57
CA LYS A 107 0.44 4.61 -9.41
C LYS A 107 -0.70 5.15 -8.55
N SER A 108 -0.94 6.45 -8.63
CA SER A 108 -2.04 7.09 -7.92
C SER A 108 -3.38 6.41 -8.24
N GLY A 109 -4.20 6.23 -7.23
CA GLY A 109 -5.54 5.64 -7.34
C GLY A 109 -5.57 4.11 -7.47
N VAL A 110 -4.45 3.41 -7.26
CA VAL A 110 -4.49 1.95 -7.24
C VAL A 110 -5.18 1.44 -5.97
N THR A 111 -5.91 0.35 -6.11
CA THR A 111 -6.61 -0.31 -4.99
C THR A 111 -5.79 -1.41 -4.32
N MET A 112 -4.64 -1.78 -4.87
CA MET A 112 -3.72 -2.73 -4.23
C MET A 112 -3.25 -2.17 -2.88
N PRO A 113 -3.45 -2.90 -1.76
CA PRO A 113 -3.04 -2.42 -0.45
C PRO A 113 -1.51 -2.40 -0.31
N ASN A 114 -0.98 -1.45 0.47
CA ASN A 114 0.41 -1.48 0.91
C ASN A 114 0.57 -2.44 2.10
N ILE A 115 0.78 -3.71 1.82
CA ILE A 115 0.88 -4.78 2.84
C ILE A 115 2.14 -4.68 3.70
N PHE A 116 3.13 -3.88 3.28
CA PHE A 116 4.40 -3.70 3.99
C PHE A 116 4.48 -2.37 4.76
N HIS A 117 3.38 -1.59 4.86
CA HIS A 117 3.40 -0.26 5.48
C HIS A 117 3.87 -0.25 6.94
N ALA A 118 3.57 -1.31 7.70
CA ALA A 118 3.92 -1.45 9.12
C ALA A 118 5.16 -2.33 9.38
N SER A 119 5.85 -2.78 8.33
CA SER A 119 7.00 -3.68 8.47
C SER A 119 8.29 -2.90 8.77
N GLU A 120 9.16 -3.47 9.60
CA GLU A 120 10.54 -2.99 9.77
C GLU A 120 11.28 -2.97 8.43
N ALA A 121 12.06 -1.90 8.16
CA ALA A 121 12.67 -1.64 6.86
C ALA A 121 13.48 -2.84 6.32
N ALA A 122 14.36 -3.42 7.13
CA ALA A 122 15.19 -4.54 6.70
C ALA A 122 14.37 -5.81 6.38
N ALA A 123 13.33 -6.09 7.18
CA ALA A 123 12.44 -7.22 6.94
C ALA A 123 11.58 -7.00 5.69
N LYS A 124 11.11 -5.76 5.49
CA LYS A 124 10.38 -5.33 4.30
C LYS A 124 11.21 -5.54 3.03
N ASP A 125 12.43 -5.01 3.00
CA ASP A 125 13.28 -5.06 1.82
C ASP A 125 13.61 -6.50 1.43
N GLY A 126 13.93 -7.36 2.40
CA GLY A 126 14.17 -8.78 2.17
C GLY A 126 12.95 -9.53 1.65
N ALA A 127 11.78 -9.28 2.22
CA ALA A 127 10.53 -9.90 1.76
C ALA A 127 10.15 -9.46 0.34
N ILE A 128 10.31 -8.17 0.04
CA ILE A 128 10.07 -7.63 -1.30
C ILE A 128 11.04 -8.24 -2.31
N ASP A 129 12.32 -8.37 -1.97
CA ASP A 129 13.32 -8.98 -2.86
C ASP A 129 12.93 -10.43 -3.24
N PHE A 130 12.51 -11.24 -2.27
CA PHE A 130 12.01 -12.58 -2.55
C PHE A 130 10.80 -12.61 -3.47
N LEU A 131 9.83 -11.71 -3.26
CA LEU A 131 8.66 -11.58 -4.12
C LEU A 131 9.03 -11.12 -5.54
N VAL A 132 9.98 -10.19 -5.67
CA VAL A 132 10.48 -9.73 -6.98
C VAL A 132 11.11 -10.89 -7.75
N HIS A 133 11.93 -11.71 -7.11
CA HIS A 133 12.50 -12.89 -7.74
C HIS A 133 11.43 -13.88 -8.20
N PHE A 134 10.45 -14.15 -7.35
CA PHE A 134 9.33 -15.03 -7.70
C PHE A 134 8.54 -14.50 -8.89
N LEU A 135 8.10 -13.24 -8.84
CA LEU A 135 7.28 -12.62 -9.89
C LEU A 135 8.06 -12.46 -11.20
N ALA A 136 9.34 -12.11 -11.13
CA ALA A 136 10.18 -12.00 -12.32
C ALA A 136 10.42 -13.34 -13.02
N ALA A 137 10.29 -14.46 -12.31
CA ALA A 137 10.38 -15.81 -12.89
C ALA A 137 9.10 -16.20 -13.64
N GLN A 138 7.95 -15.53 -13.38
CA GLN A 138 6.68 -15.86 -14.02
C GLN A 138 6.67 -15.45 -15.52
N GLY A 139 6.18 -16.32 -16.38
CA GLY A 139 5.96 -16.04 -17.82
C GLY A 139 7.22 -15.95 -18.66
N GLY A 140 8.35 -16.43 -18.17
CA GLY A 140 9.57 -16.59 -18.98
C GLY A 140 10.51 -15.38 -19.02
N GLY A 141 10.21 -14.29 -18.36
CA GLY A 141 11.08 -13.13 -18.17
C GLY A 141 11.33 -12.24 -19.39
N LEU A 142 11.72 -11.00 -19.13
CA LEU A 142 12.14 -10.06 -20.17
C LEU A 142 13.52 -10.45 -20.74
N LYS A 143 13.65 -10.50 -22.06
CA LYS A 143 14.97 -10.62 -22.72
C LYS A 143 15.48 -9.19 -23.00
N PRO A 144 16.75 -8.87 -22.76
CA PRO A 144 17.90 -9.65 -22.25
C PRO A 144 18.15 -9.53 -20.74
N ASN A 145 17.36 -8.77 -20.01
CA ASN A 145 17.61 -8.41 -18.60
C ASN A 145 16.92 -9.36 -17.61
N ARG A 146 17.03 -10.66 -17.83
CA ARG A 146 16.61 -11.60 -16.77
C ARG A 146 17.48 -11.40 -15.53
N MET A 147 16.87 -10.97 -14.44
CA MET A 147 17.37 -11.42 -13.15
C MET A 147 17.25 -12.94 -13.16
N GLY A 148 18.39 -13.62 -13.25
CA GLY A 148 18.42 -15.06 -13.03
C GLY A 148 17.92 -15.32 -11.62
N GLY A 149 16.66 -15.75 -11.48
CA GLY A 149 16.13 -16.10 -10.17
C GLY A 149 16.96 -17.25 -9.61
N SER A 150 17.53 -17.06 -8.42
CA SER A 150 18.01 -18.20 -7.64
C SER A 150 16.78 -19.05 -7.30
N ASP A 151 16.83 -20.36 -7.58
CA ASP A 151 15.72 -21.27 -7.26
C ASP A 151 15.30 -21.16 -5.77
N SER A 152 16.28 -20.96 -4.90
CA SER A 152 16.03 -20.72 -3.46
C SER A 152 15.24 -19.43 -3.20
N LEU A 153 15.52 -18.33 -3.90
CA LEU A 153 14.80 -17.06 -3.76
C LEU A 153 13.40 -17.14 -4.38
N VAL A 154 13.25 -17.85 -5.48
CA VAL A 154 11.95 -18.12 -6.10
C VAL A 154 11.06 -18.90 -5.11
N GLU A 155 11.57 -19.94 -4.49
CA GLU A 155 10.81 -20.75 -3.52
C GLU A 155 10.46 -19.94 -2.25
N GLN A 156 11.37 -19.11 -1.76
CA GLN A 156 11.07 -18.21 -0.63
C GLN A 156 9.99 -17.20 -1.01
N GLY A 157 10.07 -16.62 -2.22
CA GLY A 157 9.06 -15.71 -2.76
C GLY A 157 7.70 -16.39 -2.93
N ARG A 158 7.68 -17.65 -3.39
CA ARG A 158 6.44 -18.43 -3.48
C ARG A 158 5.79 -18.63 -2.10
N LYS A 159 6.57 -19.00 -1.09
CA LYS A 159 6.06 -19.13 0.28
C LYS A 159 5.48 -17.82 0.82
N LEU A 160 6.16 -16.71 0.56
CA LEU A 160 5.66 -15.38 0.95
C LEU A 160 4.39 -15.02 0.19
N PHE A 161 4.33 -15.25 -1.13
CA PHE A 161 3.15 -14.97 -1.95
C PHE A 161 1.88 -15.63 -1.40
N HIS A 162 2.00 -16.88 -0.93
CA HIS A 162 0.90 -17.58 -0.27
C HIS A 162 0.70 -17.11 1.18
N GLY A 163 1.79 -16.92 1.94
CA GLY A 163 1.72 -16.67 3.39
C GLY A 163 1.25 -15.27 3.78
N ILE A 164 1.61 -14.24 3.02
CA ILE A 164 1.20 -12.84 3.29
C ILE A 164 -0.12 -12.45 2.62
N GLY A 165 -0.72 -13.34 1.86
CA GLY A 165 -2.07 -13.17 1.33
C GLY A 165 -2.18 -12.65 -0.09
N CYS A 166 -1.10 -12.53 -0.88
CA CYS A 166 -1.19 -12.15 -2.29
C CYS A 166 -2.12 -13.07 -3.08
N VAL A 167 -2.11 -14.37 -2.76
CA VAL A 167 -2.94 -15.40 -3.38
C VAL A 167 -4.45 -15.16 -3.17
N ALA A 168 -4.85 -14.39 -2.16
CA ALA A 168 -6.27 -14.11 -1.91
C ALA A 168 -6.90 -13.30 -3.06
N CYS A 169 -6.11 -12.45 -3.72
CA CYS A 169 -6.56 -11.62 -4.82
C CYS A 169 -6.00 -12.08 -6.17
N HIS A 170 -4.75 -12.55 -6.19
CA HIS A 170 -4.07 -13.02 -7.40
C HIS A 170 -4.10 -14.55 -7.40
N GLY A 171 -4.79 -15.16 -8.37
CA GLY A 171 -4.94 -16.60 -8.44
C GLY A 171 -3.60 -17.34 -8.29
N PRO A 172 -3.60 -18.51 -7.64
CA PRO A 172 -2.39 -19.33 -7.51
C PRO A 172 -2.01 -19.92 -8.86
N GLU A 173 -0.73 -19.96 -9.12
CA GLU A 173 -0.11 -20.74 -10.19
C GLU A 173 0.65 -21.93 -9.59
#